data_5a3af0a76c599e96eff2d3859b0b3c65
#
_entry.id   5a3af0a76c599e96eff2d3859b0b3c65
#
_cell.length_a   1.000
_cell.length_b   1.000
_cell.length_c   1.000
_cell.angle_alpha   90.00
_cell.angle_beta   90.00
_cell.angle_gamma   90.00
#
_symmetry.space_group_name_H-M   'P 1'
#
loop_
_entity.id
_entity.type
_entity.pdbx_description
1 polymer ?
#
loop_
_entity_poly.entity_id
_entity_poly.type
_entity_poly.pdbx_seq_one_letter_code
_entity_poly.pdbx_strand_id
1 'polypeptide(L)'
;MKISEIEKYINELRLDEEQFKQGLNSLTNSANEKPSLIKTAGNNIFFIVRSVFDYLSLRLALVKKEYRAKKIVYTAYNFCNKVNGKYEDRIVKPLFSDNIIFINTSKERFLTAINDQKVYNIGGLSKLISIFFRGSKQMRYFKAYQVVNNSILRSLDYGKEVYLLWYYDLNSLSLIFSKQRTKVKLIEVQHGSIINYPPYIKPAPVKLIDVFYVKNQPTIDYLKAHLCKGFDCEYHLIPYPKGNRKMFPGLNILYASTVDFKGVHPVFLKFLENAKNPDLNLQVRLHPRERTPEIEELFTKQINSRGVQFVFDRTKNWISENQIENLIVVSPWSSSIEDSYDNGFTTIIIDPAGKQRFAHLIDDKKCFYSQDLEETLSRIVKDQVTT
;
A
#
# COMPACT_ATOMS: atom_id res chain seq x y z
N MET A 1 28.16 -7.05 -3.35
CA MET A 1 28.05 -6.39 -2.04
C MET A 1 28.32 -7.41 -0.94
N LYS A 2 29.13 -7.08 0.08
CA LYS A 2 29.43 -7.96 1.21
C LYS A 2 28.20 -8.07 2.14
N ILE A 3 28.08 -9.17 2.89
CA ILE A 3 26.95 -9.38 3.82
C ILE A 3 26.84 -8.25 4.86
N SER A 4 28.00 -7.75 5.35
CA SER A 4 28.03 -6.63 6.29
C SER A 4 27.47 -5.32 5.72
N GLU A 5 27.67 -5.07 4.42
CA GLU A 5 27.13 -3.91 3.71
C GLU A 5 25.60 -4.04 3.53
N ILE A 6 25.13 -5.26 3.24
CA ILE A 6 23.70 -5.55 3.16
C ILE A 6 23.03 -5.34 4.53
N GLU A 7 23.67 -5.84 5.60
CA GLU A 7 23.15 -5.67 6.96
C GLU A 7 23.07 -4.21 7.36
N LYS A 8 24.13 -3.43 7.05
CA LYS A 8 24.15 -1.99 7.27
C LYS A 8 22.99 -1.31 6.54
N TYR A 9 22.82 -1.59 5.24
CA TYR A 9 21.74 -1.02 4.43
C TYR A 9 20.35 -1.36 4.97
N ILE A 10 20.10 -2.62 5.36
CA ILE A 10 18.83 -3.04 5.96
C ILE A 10 18.55 -2.28 7.27
N ASN A 11 19.57 -2.11 8.11
CA ASN A 11 19.43 -1.41 9.39
C ASN A 11 19.16 0.09 9.17
N GLU A 12 19.84 0.73 8.22
CA GLU A 12 19.60 2.13 7.88
C GLU A 12 18.17 2.37 7.35
N LEU A 13 17.70 1.53 6.42
CA LEU A 13 16.34 1.63 5.90
C LEU A 13 15.29 1.55 7.01
N ARG A 14 15.50 0.66 7.98
CA ARG A 14 14.56 0.48 9.08
C ARG A 14 14.62 1.62 10.08
N LEU A 15 15.80 2.13 10.38
CA LEU A 15 15.96 3.28 11.27
C LEU A 15 15.27 4.51 10.68
N ASP A 16 15.46 4.78 9.39
CA ASP A 16 14.82 5.86 8.68
C ASP A 16 13.28 5.72 8.70
N GLU A 17 12.76 4.50 8.49
CA GLU A 17 11.32 4.21 8.55
C GLU A 17 10.75 4.36 9.98
N GLU A 18 11.47 3.90 10.98
CA GLU A 18 11.07 4.04 12.40
C GLU A 18 11.06 5.50 12.83
N GLN A 19 12.07 6.28 12.48
CA GLN A 19 12.13 7.72 12.76
C GLN A 19 11.00 8.49 12.08
N PHE A 20 10.70 8.16 10.83
CA PHE A 20 9.57 8.75 10.12
C PHE A 20 8.24 8.44 10.81
N LYS A 21 8.01 7.19 11.22
CA LYS A 21 6.79 6.78 11.96
C LYS A 21 6.69 7.47 13.32
N GLN A 22 7.80 7.61 14.04
CA GLN A 22 7.83 8.34 15.31
C GLN A 22 7.52 9.83 15.11
N GLY A 23 8.08 10.45 14.09
CA GLY A 23 7.76 11.82 13.71
C GLY A 23 6.27 12.01 13.40
N LEU A 24 5.67 11.13 12.64
CA LEU A 24 4.24 11.14 12.37
C LEU A 24 3.40 10.94 13.64
N ASN A 25 3.76 9.96 14.49
CA ASN A 25 3.04 9.69 15.74
C ASN A 25 3.09 10.88 16.71
N SER A 26 4.20 11.61 16.76
CA SER A 26 4.31 12.82 17.58
C SER A 26 3.38 13.95 17.12
N LEU A 27 3.07 13.98 15.83
CA LEU A 27 2.13 14.95 15.25
C LEU A 27 0.66 14.54 15.42
N THR A 28 0.38 13.24 15.48
CA THR A 28 -1.01 12.71 15.51
C THR A 28 -1.55 12.47 16.90
N ASN A 29 -0.74 12.58 17.97
CA ASN A 29 -1.12 12.22 19.35
C ASN A 29 -1.76 10.82 19.48
N SER A 30 -1.47 9.90 18.57
CA SER A 30 -2.06 8.55 18.57
C SER A 30 -1.33 7.65 19.57
N ALA A 31 -1.99 7.31 20.67
CA ALA A 31 -1.53 6.29 21.59
C ALA A 31 -1.65 4.90 20.92
N ASN A 32 -0.53 4.32 20.54
CA ASN A 32 -0.46 2.95 20.05
C ASN A 32 -0.71 1.96 21.19
N GLU A 33 -1.91 1.41 21.31
CA GLU A 33 -2.14 0.22 22.09
C GLU A 33 -1.52 -0.99 21.38
N LYS A 34 -0.60 -1.66 22.05
CA LYS A 34 -0.01 -2.92 21.57
C LYS A 34 -1.10 -4.00 21.51
N PRO A 35 -1.27 -4.71 20.38
CA PRO A 35 -2.21 -5.81 20.30
C PRO A 35 -1.83 -6.92 21.29
N SER A 36 -2.82 -7.51 21.96
CA SER A 36 -2.66 -8.56 22.99
C SER A 36 -1.99 -9.82 22.44
N LEU A 37 -1.09 -10.37 23.23
CA LEU A 37 -0.13 -11.45 22.88
C LEU A 37 -0.68 -12.90 23.07
N ILE A 38 -1.98 -13.12 23.12
CA ILE A 38 -2.51 -14.46 23.45
C ILE A 38 -3.39 -15.01 22.33
N LYS A 39 -2.79 -15.78 21.42
CA LYS A 39 -3.42 -16.88 20.62
C LYS A 39 -2.42 -17.45 19.60
N THR A 40 -1.37 -18.23 19.98
CA THR A 40 -0.36 -18.46 18.94
C THR A 40 0.37 -19.82 18.88
N ALA A 41 0.23 -20.76 19.77
CA ALA A 41 1.09 -21.97 19.68
C ALA A 41 0.58 -23.02 18.65
N GLY A 42 -0.71 -23.35 18.64
CA GLY A 42 -1.25 -24.38 17.75
C GLY A 42 -1.29 -23.99 16.27
N ASN A 43 -1.58 -22.71 15.98
CA ASN A 43 -1.65 -22.19 14.60
C ASN A 43 -0.26 -22.12 13.92
N ASN A 44 0.82 -22.06 14.70
CA ASN A 44 2.17 -21.93 14.14
C ASN A 44 2.68 -23.21 13.45
N ILE A 45 2.41 -24.38 14.03
CA ILE A 45 2.88 -25.67 13.47
C ILE A 45 2.15 -25.97 12.16
N PHE A 46 0.83 -25.86 12.15
CA PHE A 46 0.03 -26.02 10.94
C PHE A 46 0.48 -25.07 9.82
N PHE A 47 0.75 -23.82 10.15
CA PHE A 47 1.21 -22.83 9.20
C PHE A 47 2.58 -23.19 8.60
N ILE A 48 3.52 -23.69 9.40
CA ILE A 48 4.84 -24.14 8.94
C ILE A 48 4.70 -25.36 8.01
N VAL A 49 3.97 -26.38 8.44
CA VAL A 49 3.75 -27.60 7.65
C VAL A 49 3.12 -27.26 6.30
N ARG A 50 2.07 -26.46 6.32
CA ARG A 50 1.40 -26.02 5.09
C ARG A 50 2.33 -25.24 4.17
N SER A 51 3.18 -24.36 4.73
CA SER A 51 4.16 -23.60 3.93
C SER A 51 5.21 -24.49 3.27
N VAL A 52 5.60 -25.59 3.89
CA VAL A 52 6.48 -26.59 3.26
C VAL A 52 5.80 -27.25 2.06
N PHE A 53 4.55 -27.68 2.23
CA PHE A 53 3.78 -28.26 1.13
C PHE A 53 3.55 -27.27 -0.01
N ASP A 54 3.20 -26.03 0.30
CA ASP A 54 3.01 -24.98 -0.71
C ASP A 54 4.31 -24.70 -1.46
N TYR A 55 5.44 -24.66 -0.76
CA TYR A 55 6.75 -24.48 -1.38
C TYR A 55 7.10 -25.65 -2.33
N LEU A 56 6.93 -26.89 -1.90
CA LEU A 56 7.17 -28.06 -2.75
C LEU A 56 6.24 -28.04 -3.97
N SER A 57 4.97 -27.74 -3.78
CA SER A 57 4.00 -27.61 -4.86
C SER A 57 4.37 -26.49 -5.84
N LEU A 58 4.85 -25.34 -5.33
CA LEU A 58 5.36 -24.25 -6.16
C LEU A 58 6.56 -24.70 -7.01
N ARG A 59 7.52 -25.39 -6.39
CA ARG A 59 8.71 -25.90 -7.10
C ARG A 59 8.32 -26.84 -8.24
N LEU A 60 7.39 -27.75 -8.00
CA LEU A 60 6.86 -28.66 -9.00
C LEU A 60 6.10 -27.92 -10.11
N ALA A 61 5.31 -26.90 -9.73
CA ALA A 61 4.58 -26.08 -10.68
C ALA A 61 5.53 -25.30 -11.61
N LEU A 62 6.59 -24.67 -11.07
CA LEU A 62 7.54 -23.87 -11.85
C LEU A 62 8.34 -24.67 -12.89
N VAL A 63 8.45 -25.99 -12.72
CA VAL A 63 9.11 -26.87 -13.72
C VAL A 63 8.17 -27.19 -14.89
N LYS A 64 6.86 -27.15 -14.69
CA LYS A 64 5.88 -27.47 -15.74
C LYS A 64 5.81 -26.39 -16.81
N LYS A 65 5.74 -26.79 -18.08
CA LYS A 65 5.70 -25.90 -19.25
C LYS A 65 4.55 -24.88 -19.19
N GLU A 66 3.39 -25.26 -18.68
CA GLU A 66 2.21 -24.39 -18.54
C GLU A 66 2.41 -23.19 -17.60
N TYR A 67 3.37 -23.28 -16.65
CA TYR A 67 3.68 -22.21 -15.71
C TYR A 67 4.80 -21.27 -16.20
N ARG A 68 5.48 -21.63 -17.30
CA ARG A 68 6.56 -20.80 -17.85
C ARG A 68 6.06 -19.45 -18.37
N ALA A 69 4.82 -19.38 -18.85
CA ALA A 69 4.21 -18.13 -19.32
C ALA A 69 3.66 -17.26 -18.19
N LYS A 70 3.53 -17.78 -16.95
CA LYS A 70 2.90 -17.06 -15.84
C LYS A 70 3.83 -16.02 -15.23
N LYS A 71 3.27 -14.87 -14.84
CA LYS A 71 3.93 -13.83 -14.06
C LYS A 71 3.97 -14.24 -12.59
N ILE A 72 5.03 -13.89 -11.89
CA ILE A 72 5.18 -14.20 -10.46
C ILE A 72 4.99 -12.94 -9.65
N VAL A 73 4.05 -12.95 -8.73
CA VAL A 73 3.71 -11.83 -7.87
C VAL A 73 3.99 -12.19 -6.42
N TYR A 74 4.96 -11.52 -5.82
CA TYR A 74 5.17 -11.56 -4.37
C TYR A 74 4.20 -10.58 -3.72
N THR A 75 3.23 -11.13 -3.01
CA THR A 75 2.16 -10.36 -2.38
C THR A 75 2.27 -10.42 -0.86
N ALA A 76 1.72 -9.40 -0.21
CA ALA A 76 1.46 -9.45 1.21
C ALA A 76 -0.04 -9.37 1.44
N TYR A 77 -0.50 -10.12 2.43
CA TYR A 77 -1.90 -10.17 2.85
C TYR A 77 -2.58 -8.80 2.97
N ASN A 78 -1.85 -7.79 3.43
CA ASN A 78 -2.38 -6.45 3.70
C ASN A 78 -2.90 -5.71 2.46
N PHE A 79 -2.59 -6.18 1.25
CA PHE A 79 -3.02 -5.57 -0.02
C PHE A 79 -4.15 -6.32 -0.71
N CYS A 80 -4.55 -7.45 -0.14
CA CYS A 80 -5.70 -8.19 -0.62
C CYS A 80 -6.95 -7.75 0.14
N ASN A 81 -7.94 -7.29 -0.59
CA ASN A 81 -9.27 -7.02 -0.03
C ASN A 81 -10.04 -8.33 0.09
N LYS A 82 -10.72 -8.54 1.22
CA LYS A 82 -11.66 -9.65 1.35
C LYS A 82 -13.05 -9.20 0.87
N VAL A 83 -13.55 -9.84 -0.17
CA VAL A 83 -14.81 -9.52 -0.80
C VAL A 83 -15.62 -10.78 -0.94
N ASN A 84 -16.83 -10.80 -0.37
CA ASN A 84 -17.71 -11.97 -0.40
C ASN A 84 -16.96 -13.26 0.00
N GLY A 85 -16.09 -13.17 1.02
CA GLY A 85 -15.28 -14.29 1.48
C GLY A 85 -14.00 -14.60 0.67
N LYS A 86 -13.82 -14.00 -0.51
CA LYS A 86 -12.66 -14.18 -1.38
C LYS A 86 -11.65 -13.04 -1.24
N TYR A 87 -10.37 -13.34 -1.42
CA TYR A 87 -9.32 -12.32 -1.46
C TYR A 87 -9.09 -11.85 -2.89
N GLU A 88 -9.00 -10.54 -3.08
CA GLU A 88 -8.70 -9.91 -4.36
C GLU A 88 -7.50 -8.97 -4.23
N ASP A 89 -6.52 -9.12 -5.12
CA ASP A 89 -5.44 -8.16 -5.31
C ASP A 89 -5.93 -7.07 -6.27
N ARG A 90 -5.93 -5.82 -5.81
CA ARG A 90 -6.37 -4.66 -6.59
C ARG A 90 -5.23 -3.91 -7.26
N ILE A 91 -3.97 -4.20 -6.89
CA ILE A 91 -2.80 -3.44 -7.34
C ILE A 91 -2.24 -4.02 -8.62
N VAL A 92 -2.08 -5.34 -8.65
CA VAL A 92 -1.50 -6.05 -9.80
C VAL A 92 -2.55 -6.47 -10.82
N LYS A 93 -3.79 -6.73 -10.37
CA LYS A 93 -4.91 -7.12 -11.26
C LYS A 93 -5.16 -6.14 -12.42
N PRO A 94 -5.08 -4.81 -12.24
CA PRO A 94 -5.23 -3.88 -13.37
C PRO A 94 -4.15 -3.99 -14.44
N LEU A 95 -2.98 -4.53 -14.10
CA LEU A 95 -1.86 -4.69 -15.04
C LEU A 95 -1.97 -5.97 -15.86
N PHE A 96 -2.60 -7.02 -15.29
CA PHE A 96 -2.79 -8.30 -15.98
C PHE A 96 -4.01 -9.03 -15.45
N SER A 97 -4.84 -9.53 -16.39
CA SER A 97 -6.08 -10.25 -16.05
C SER A 97 -5.83 -11.69 -15.59
N ASP A 98 -4.83 -12.37 -16.17
CA ASP A 98 -4.65 -13.81 -16.04
C ASP A 98 -3.17 -14.23 -15.97
N ASN A 99 -2.95 -15.55 -15.76
CA ASN A 99 -1.60 -16.14 -15.78
C ASN A 99 -0.65 -15.64 -14.69
N ILE A 100 -1.16 -15.51 -13.44
CA ILE A 100 -0.39 -15.07 -12.29
C ILE A 100 -0.13 -16.25 -11.33
N ILE A 101 1.06 -16.29 -10.76
CA ILE A 101 1.41 -17.12 -9.61
C ILE A 101 1.59 -16.18 -8.41
N PHE A 102 0.70 -16.27 -7.42
CA PHE A 102 0.82 -15.51 -6.20
C PHE A 102 1.67 -16.23 -5.17
N ILE A 103 2.67 -15.54 -4.62
CA ILE A 103 3.52 -16.01 -3.53
C ILE A 103 3.27 -15.12 -2.31
N ASN A 104 2.69 -15.70 -1.25
CA ASN A 104 2.46 -15.01 0.01
C ASN A 104 3.65 -15.21 0.96
N THR A 105 4.23 -14.12 1.39
CA THR A 105 5.40 -14.08 2.27
C THR A 105 5.06 -13.81 3.73
N SER A 106 3.78 -13.61 4.06
CA SER A 106 3.33 -13.40 5.44
C SER A 106 3.73 -14.57 6.33
N LYS A 107 4.23 -14.23 7.53
CA LYS A 107 4.61 -15.21 8.56
C LYS A 107 3.45 -15.61 9.47
N GLU A 108 2.33 -14.89 9.37
CA GLU A 108 1.23 -14.96 10.33
C GLU A 108 -0.11 -15.30 9.68
N ARG A 109 -0.23 -15.10 8.38
CA ARG A 109 -1.50 -15.23 7.67
C ARG A 109 -1.36 -16.09 6.43
N PHE A 110 -2.24 -17.07 6.34
CA PHE A 110 -2.36 -17.99 5.22
C PHE A 110 -3.43 -17.51 4.24
N LEU A 111 -3.12 -17.56 2.95
CA LEU A 111 -4.05 -17.28 1.87
C LEU A 111 -4.23 -18.53 1.00
N THR A 112 -5.47 -18.91 0.73
CA THR A 112 -5.78 -20.05 -0.13
C THR A 112 -5.80 -19.67 -1.60
N ALA A 113 -6.43 -18.53 -1.89
CA ALA A 113 -6.54 -18.00 -3.25
C ALA A 113 -6.60 -16.47 -3.23
N ILE A 114 -6.13 -15.86 -4.32
CA ILE A 114 -6.29 -14.44 -4.65
C ILE A 114 -6.81 -14.39 -6.09
N ASN A 115 -7.88 -13.62 -6.34
CA ASN A 115 -8.53 -13.54 -7.66
C ASN A 115 -8.84 -14.95 -8.25
N ASP A 116 -9.31 -15.86 -7.40
CA ASP A 116 -9.57 -17.28 -7.72
C ASP A 116 -8.31 -18.08 -8.17
N GLN A 117 -7.12 -17.50 -8.08
CA GLN A 117 -5.86 -18.18 -8.37
C GLN A 117 -5.19 -18.68 -7.09
N LYS A 118 -4.58 -19.88 -7.18
CA LYS A 118 -3.88 -20.50 -6.05
C LYS A 118 -2.73 -19.62 -5.56
N VAL A 119 -2.64 -19.49 -4.23
CA VAL A 119 -1.54 -18.79 -3.55
C VAL A 119 -0.59 -19.81 -2.93
N TYR A 120 0.71 -19.58 -3.08
CA TYR A 120 1.76 -20.36 -2.45
C TYR A 120 2.33 -19.62 -1.24
N ASN A 121 2.13 -20.18 -0.04
CA ASN A 121 2.54 -19.53 1.22
C ASN A 121 3.93 -20.00 1.63
N ILE A 122 4.93 -19.12 1.56
CA ILE A 122 6.33 -19.46 1.89
C ILE A 122 6.83 -18.89 3.22
N GLY A 123 6.04 -18.02 3.86
CA GLY A 123 6.46 -17.31 5.08
C GLY A 123 6.76 -18.23 6.26
N GLY A 124 5.97 -19.29 6.45
CA GLY A 124 6.18 -20.28 7.51
C GLY A 124 7.45 -21.10 7.31
N LEU A 125 7.78 -21.47 6.08
CA LEU A 125 9.04 -22.15 5.76
C LEU A 125 10.25 -21.25 6.09
N SER A 126 10.20 -19.98 5.74
CA SER A 126 11.26 -19.03 6.08
C SER A 126 11.42 -18.87 7.60
N LYS A 127 10.32 -18.94 8.36
CA LYS A 127 10.35 -18.94 9.82
C LYS A 127 11.09 -20.18 10.36
N LEU A 128 10.79 -21.36 9.84
CA LEU A 128 11.48 -22.61 10.22
C LEU A 128 12.98 -22.54 9.89
N ILE A 129 13.33 -22.17 8.65
CA ILE A 129 14.73 -22.09 8.21
C ILE A 129 15.51 -21.05 9.02
N SER A 130 14.88 -19.96 9.48
CA SER A 130 15.55 -18.91 10.24
C SER A 130 16.17 -19.39 11.56
N ILE A 131 15.69 -20.50 12.12
CA ILE A 131 16.21 -21.11 13.36
C ILE A 131 17.66 -21.58 13.18
N PHE A 132 18.04 -22.01 11.98
CA PHE A 132 19.36 -22.53 11.68
C PHE A 132 20.42 -21.43 11.43
N PHE A 133 20.04 -20.16 11.44
CA PHE A 133 20.97 -19.06 11.24
C PHE A 133 21.32 -18.34 12.54
N ARG A 134 22.58 -17.86 12.64
CA ARG A 134 23.05 -16.99 13.72
C ARG A 134 22.97 -15.51 13.30
N GLY A 135 22.90 -14.63 14.31
CA GLY A 135 22.84 -13.18 14.13
C GLY A 135 21.55 -12.56 14.67
N SER A 136 21.33 -11.29 14.38
CA SER A 136 20.11 -10.59 14.75
C SER A 136 18.87 -11.30 14.18
N LYS A 137 17.71 -11.13 14.82
CA LYS A 137 16.44 -11.71 14.34
C LYS A 137 16.18 -11.38 12.87
N GLN A 138 16.52 -10.17 12.45
CA GLN A 138 16.32 -9.69 11.08
C GLN A 138 17.23 -10.41 10.10
N MET A 139 18.53 -10.52 10.42
CA MET A 139 19.48 -11.20 9.55
C MET A 139 19.21 -12.70 9.44
N ARG A 140 18.71 -13.32 10.50
CA ARG A 140 18.26 -14.72 10.43
C ARG A 140 17.11 -14.89 9.43
N TYR A 141 16.10 -14.01 9.47
CA TYR A 141 15.01 -14.04 8.51
C TYR A 141 15.46 -13.67 7.10
N PHE A 142 16.31 -12.67 6.95
CA PHE A 142 16.87 -12.31 5.65
C PHE A 142 17.57 -13.49 4.98
N LYS A 143 18.47 -14.19 5.71
CA LYS A 143 19.17 -15.38 5.21
C LYS A 143 18.20 -16.53 4.90
N ALA A 144 17.18 -16.74 5.73
CA ALA A 144 16.16 -17.75 5.48
C ALA A 144 15.36 -17.46 4.20
N TYR A 145 14.95 -16.22 4.00
CA TYR A 145 14.32 -15.80 2.75
C TYR A 145 15.25 -15.95 1.55
N GLN A 146 16.55 -15.65 1.70
CA GLN A 146 17.53 -15.87 0.62
C GLN A 146 17.60 -17.34 0.19
N VAL A 147 17.59 -18.28 1.14
CA VAL A 147 17.59 -19.72 0.83
C VAL A 147 16.35 -20.09 0.03
N VAL A 148 15.16 -19.67 0.48
CA VAL A 148 13.88 -19.94 -0.20
C VAL A 148 13.86 -19.29 -1.58
N ASN A 149 14.17 -18.01 -1.66
CA ASN A 149 14.15 -17.24 -2.90
C ASN A 149 15.17 -17.76 -3.92
N ASN A 150 16.40 -18.06 -3.50
CA ASN A 150 17.40 -18.66 -4.40
C ASN A 150 16.90 -19.99 -4.99
N SER A 151 16.21 -20.79 -4.18
CA SER A 151 15.65 -22.05 -4.66
C SER A 151 14.51 -21.84 -5.67
N ILE A 152 13.62 -20.86 -5.43
CA ILE A 152 12.58 -20.48 -6.38
C ILE A 152 13.21 -19.95 -7.68
N LEU A 153 14.14 -18.98 -7.58
CA LEU A 153 14.77 -18.35 -8.74
C LEU A 153 15.56 -19.31 -9.62
N ARG A 154 16.12 -20.39 -9.03
CA ARG A 154 16.79 -21.46 -9.82
C ARG A 154 15.83 -22.20 -10.75
N SER A 155 14.53 -22.22 -10.43
CA SER A 155 13.51 -22.87 -11.24
C SER A 155 12.90 -21.97 -12.30
N LEU A 156 13.29 -20.71 -12.34
CA LEU A 156 12.79 -19.74 -13.31
C LEU A 156 13.69 -19.69 -14.55
N ASP A 157 13.06 -19.50 -15.70
CA ASP A 157 13.73 -19.23 -16.94
C ASP A 157 14.37 -17.83 -16.91
N TYR A 158 15.38 -17.61 -17.73
CA TYR A 158 16.02 -16.31 -17.87
C TYR A 158 15.04 -15.26 -18.38
N GLY A 159 15.10 -14.05 -17.83
CA GLY A 159 14.22 -12.94 -18.21
C GLY A 159 12.81 -13.00 -17.61
N LYS A 160 12.52 -13.99 -16.74
CA LYS A 160 11.23 -14.09 -16.07
C LYS A 160 10.95 -12.85 -15.22
N GLU A 161 9.73 -12.33 -15.35
CA GLU A 161 9.25 -11.18 -14.59
C GLU A 161 8.76 -11.59 -13.20
N VAL A 162 9.28 -10.89 -12.18
CA VAL A 162 8.90 -11.06 -10.78
C VAL A 162 8.44 -9.71 -10.23
N TYR A 163 7.19 -9.64 -9.84
CA TYR A 163 6.51 -8.43 -9.39
C TYR A 163 6.53 -8.32 -7.87
N LEU A 164 6.89 -7.15 -7.38
CA LEU A 164 6.94 -6.77 -5.96
C LEU A 164 5.99 -5.59 -5.74
N LEU A 165 5.40 -5.50 -4.54
CA LEU A 165 4.60 -4.33 -4.16
C LEU A 165 5.45 -3.26 -3.47
N TRP A 166 6.63 -3.64 -2.96
CA TRP A 166 7.67 -2.76 -2.41
C TRP A 166 8.98 -3.53 -2.29
N TYR A 167 10.09 -2.80 -2.39
CA TYR A 167 11.41 -3.42 -2.35
C TYR A 167 12.00 -3.54 -0.93
N TYR A 168 11.53 -2.74 0.02
CA TYR A 168 12.22 -2.50 1.32
C TYR A 168 11.89 -3.48 2.44
N ASP A 169 10.98 -4.44 2.26
CA ASP A 169 10.80 -5.50 3.24
C ASP A 169 11.91 -6.57 3.15
N LEU A 170 12.10 -7.33 4.25
CA LEU A 170 13.17 -8.32 4.32
C LEU A 170 13.10 -9.42 3.27
N ASN A 171 11.89 -9.79 2.84
CA ASN A 171 11.74 -10.81 1.79
C ASN A 171 12.13 -10.23 0.42
N SER A 172 11.61 -9.05 0.07
CA SER A 172 11.94 -8.37 -1.18
C SER A 172 13.43 -8.05 -1.27
N LEU A 173 14.03 -7.52 -0.21
CA LEU A 173 15.48 -7.31 -0.13
C LEU A 173 16.26 -8.62 -0.28
N SER A 174 15.79 -9.72 0.32
CA SER A 174 16.45 -11.01 0.17
C SER A 174 16.38 -11.54 -1.26
N LEU A 175 15.29 -11.28 -1.98
CA LEU A 175 15.14 -11.61 -3.39
C LEU A 175 16.09 -10.77 -4.25
N ILE A 176 16.15 -9.46 -4.00
CA ILE A 176 17.06 -8.52 -4.69
C ILE A 176 18.53 -8.93 -4.54
N PHE A 177 18.94 -9.26 -3.33
CA PHE A 177 20.31 -9.67 -3.02
C PHE A 177 20.57 -11.17 -3.18
N SER A 178 19.67 -11.89 -3.83
CA SER A 178 19.85 -13.32 -4.11
C SER A 178 20.92 -13.55 -5.18
N LYS A 179 21.68 -14.62 -5.06
CA LYS A 179 22.68 -15.04 -6.04
C LYS A 179 22.10 -15.31 -7.44
N GLN A 180 20.83 -15.65 -7.51
CA GLN A 180 20.11 -15.97 -8.75
C GLN A 180 19.31 -14.79 -9.30
N ARG A 181 19.39 -13.62 -8.69
CA ARG A 181 18.60 -12.43 -9.05
C ARG A 181 18.77 -12.04 -10.52
N THR A 182 19.98 -12.18 -11.05
CA THR A 182 20.27 -11.84 -12.46
C THR A 182 19.51 -12.67 -13.51
N LYS A 183 18.88 -13.76 -13.09
CA LYS A 183 18.03 -14.57 -13.98
C LYS A 183 16.65 -14.00 -14.23
N VAL A 184 16.24 -13.02 -13.44
CA VAL A 184 14.90 -12.46 -13.46
C VAL A 184 14.92 -10.96 -13.59
N LYS A 185 13.84 -10.39 -14.12
CA LYS A 185 13.54 -8.97 -14.15
C LYS A 185 12.67 -8.63 -12.94
N LEU A 186 13.16 -7.82 -12.02
CA LEU A 186 12.41 -7.39 -10.85
C LEU A 186 11.60 -6.14 -11.17
N ILE A 187 10.33 -6.18 -10.86
CA ILE A 187 9.36 -5.14 -11.18
C ILE A 187 8.65 -4.71 -9.90
N GLU A 188 8.71 -3.43 -9.57
CA GLU A 188 7.94 -2.88 -8.47
C GLU A 188 6.68 -2.19 -8.99
N VAL A 189 5.54 -2.48 -8.35
CA VAL A 189 4.27 -1.83 -8.65
C VAL A 189 3.92 -0.91 -7.48
N GLN A 190 3.86 0.38 -7.75
CA GLN A 190 3.53 1.39 -6.75
C GLN A 190 2.14 1.14 -6.14
N HIS A 191 2.10 1.01 -4.82
CA HIS A 191 0.85 0.78 -4.07
C HIS A 191 0.47 1.95 -3.16
N GLY A 192 1.45 2.77 -2.78
CA GLY A 192 1.31 3.95 -1.91
C GLY A 192 2.10 5.14 -2.45
N SER A 193 2.19 6.21 -1.68
CA SER A 193 3.03 7.35 -2.02
C SER A 193 4.52 6.98 -1.91
N ILE A 194 5.29 7.29 -2.94
CA ILE A 194 6.75 7.11 -3.00
C ILE A 194 7.48 8.40 -2.61
N ILE A 195 6.97 9.55 -3.06
CA ILE A 195 7.60 10.85 -2.84
C ILE A 195 7.67 11.13 -1.34
N ASN A 196 8.84 11.53 -0.86
CA ASN A 196 9.16 11.80 0.55
C ASN A 196 8.95 10.60 1.49
N TYR A 197 8.85 9.38 0.97
CA TYR A 197 8.82 8.20 1.82
C TYR A 197 10.26 7.67 2.04
N PRO A 198 10.70 7.46 3.30
CA PRO A 198 12.11 7.25 3.65
C PRO A 198 12.86 6.21 2.83
N PRO A 199 12.30 5.02 2.52
CA PRO A 199 13.00 4.04 1.70
C PRO A 199 13.39 4.54 0.31
N TYR A 200 12.71 5.56 -0.23
CA TYR A 200 12.94 6.05 -1.59
C TYR A 200 13.76 7.35 -1.66
N ILE A 201 14.15 7.92 -0.51
CA ILE A 201 14.84 9.22 -0.45
C ILE A 201 16.31 9.10 -0.85
N LYS A 202 16.98 8.02 -0.42
CA LYS A 202 18.43 7.86 -0.58
C LYS A 202 18.77 7.03 -1.82
N PRO A 203 19.87 7.36 -2.50
CA PRO A 203 20.37 6.52 -3.59
C PRO A 203 20.61 5.09 -3.10
N ALA A 204 20.18 4.13 -3.89
CA ALA A 204 20.44 2.73 -3.61
C ALA A 204 21.93 2.39 -3.83
N PRO A 205 22.53 1.48 -3.04
CA PRO A 205 23.91 1.07 -3.21
C PRO A 205 24.15 0.19 -4.45
N VAL A 206 23.07 -0.39 -4.98
CA VAL A 206 23.05 -1.23 -6.19
C VAL A 206 21.71 -1.05 -6.89
N LYS A 207 21.63 -1.45 -8.17
CA LYS A 207 20.33 -1.48 -8.88
C LYS A 207 19.38 -2.46 -8.17
N LEU A 208 18.37 -1.94 -7.48
CA LEU A 208 17.42 -2.75 -6.69
C LEU A 208 16.30 -3.33 -7.57
N ILE A 209 15.74 -2.51 -8.45
CA ILE A 209 14.59 -2.81 -9.30
C ILE A 209 14.94 -2.52 -10.74
N ASP A 210 14.42 -3.33 -11.66
CA ASP A 210 14.66 -3.15 -13.10
C ASP A 210 13.58 -2.28 -13.73
N VAL A 211 12.33 -2.43 -13.28
CA VAL A 211 11.16 -1.71 -13.81
C VAL A 211 10.29 -1.20 -12.68
N PHE A 212 9.84 0.03 -12.79
CA PHE A 212 8.82 0.61 -11.91
C PHE A 212 7.52 0.87 -12.67
N TYR A 213 6.42 0.32 -12.16
CA TYR A 213 5.08 0.77 -12.52
C TYR A 213 4.64 1.80 -11.50
N VAL A 214 4.46 3.04 -11.91
CA VAL A 214 4.19 4.20 -11.05
C VAL A 214 2.92 4.92 -11.45
N LYS A 215 2.37 5.72 -10.55
CA LYS A 215 1.10 6.41 -10.72
C LYS A 215 1.20 7.62 -11.64
N ASN A 216 2.31 8.36 -11.57
CA ASN A 216 2.43 9.66 -12.23
C ASN A 216 3.87 9.99 -12.61
N GLN A 217 4.04 11.01 -13.46
CA GLN A 217 5.35 11.48 -13.91
C GLN A 217 6.23 12.05 -12.77
N PRO A 218 5.69 12.85 -11.81
CA PRO A 218 6.48 13.31 -10.68
C PRO A 218 7.15 12.19 -9.88
N THR A 219 6.49 11.03 -9.72
CA THR A 219 7.09 9.86 -9.09
C THR A 219 8.27 9.30 -9.89
N ILE A 220 8.19 9.28 -11.23
CA ILE A 220 9.32 8.86 -12.08
C ILE A 220 10.52 9.78 -11.86
N ASP A 221 10.28 11.09 -11.90
CA ASP A 221 11.34 12.09 -11.76
C ASP A 221 11.98 12.01 -10.38
N TYR A 222 11.16 11.79 -9.35
CA TYR A 222 11.63 11.57 -7.98
C TYR A 222 12.51 10.32 -7.86
N LEU A 223 12.07 9.17 -8.40
CA LEU A 223 12.85 7.92 -8.37
C LEU A 223 14.19 8.08 -9.09
N LYS A 224 14.23 8.74 -10.25
CA LYS A 224 15.45 9.03 -11.00
C LYS A 224 16.42 9.91 -10.21
N ALA A 225 15.90 10.92 -9.51
CA ALA A 225 16.69 11.86 -8.73
C ALA A 225 17.26 11.25 -7.44
N HIS A 226 16.55 10.28 -6.85
CA HIS A 226 16.84 9.71 -5.54
C HIS A 226 17.23 8.23 -5.61
N LEU A 227 16.30 7.31 -5.41
CA LEU A 227 16.58 5.87 -5.28
C LEU A 227 17.38 5.30 -6.44
N CYS A 228 17.01 5.64 -7.68
CA CYS A 228 17.58 5.09 -8.89
C CYS A 228 18.72 5.95 -9.47
N LYS A 229 19.21 6.94 -8.70
CA LYS A 229 20.30 7.81 -9.15
C LYS A 229 21.52 7.00 -9.55
N GLY A 230 21.91 7.11 -10.83
CA GLY A 230 23.05 6.37 -11.40
C GLY A 230 22.73 4.96 -11.91
N PHE A 231 21.45 4.56 -11.90
CA PHE A 231 21.01 3.28 -12.45
C PHE A 231 20.02 3.50 -13.61
N ASP A 232 20.16 2.68 -14.64
CA ASP A 232 19.20 2.61 -15.74
C ASP A 232 18.03 1.69 -15.34
N CYS A 233 16.89 2.30 -14.99
CA CYS A 233 15.63 1.64 -14.66
C CYS A 233 14.57 2.01 -15.70
N GLU A 234 13.72 1.05 -16.06
CA GLU A 234 12.55 1.31 -16.90
C GLU A 234 11.40 1.84 -16.04
N TYR A 235 10.55 2.71 -16.59
CA TYR A 235 9.40 3.30 -15.91
C TYR A 235 8.16 3.22 -16.78
N HIS A 236 7.05 2.76 -16.20
CA HIS A 236 5.75 2.70 -16.84
C HIS A 236 4.69 3.36 -15.96
N LEU A 237 3.79 4.10 -16.56
CA LEU A 237 2.61 4.60 -15.86
C LEU A 237 1.59 3.49 -15.70
N ILE A 238 0.98 3.37 -14.51
CA ILE A 238 -0.12 2.44 -14.27
C ILE A 238 -1.33 2.97 -15.04
N PRO A 239 -1.95 2.15 -15.93
CA PRO A 239 -3.16 2.56 -16.65
C PRO A 239 -4.36 2.53 -15.70
N TYR A 240 -4.61 3.62 -14.98
CA TYR A 240 -5.82 3.71 -14.17
C TYR A 240 -7.06 3.86 -15.03
N PRO A 241 -8.11 3.05 -14.76
CA PRO A 241 -9.39 3.27 -15.40
C PRO A 241 -9.96 4.63 -14.96
N LYS A 242 -10.49 5.39 -15.91
CA LYS A 242 -11.17 6.67 -15.66
C LYS A 242 -12.68 6.43 -15.73
N GLY A 243 -13.40 6.90 -14.70
CA GLY A 243 -14.85 6.91 -14.71
C GLY A 243 -15.42 7.97 -15.66
N ASN A 244 -16.61 7.74 -16.19
CA ASN A 244 -17.40 8.76 -16.86
C ASN A 244 -17.96 9.70 -15.80
N ARG A 245 -17.39 10.90 -15.68
CA ARG A 245 -17.75 11.86 -14.64
C ARG A 245 -18.94 12.72 -15.06
N LYS A 246 -19.77 13.03 -14.07
CA LYS A 246 -20.92 13.94 -14.20
C LYS A 246 -20.96 14.87 -13.00
N MET A 247 -21.41 16.08 -13.23
CA MET A 247 -21.74 17.02 -12.16
C MET A 247 -22.91 16.48 -11.35
N PHE A 248 -22.78 16.47 -10.03
CA PHE A 248 -23.87 16.16 -9.11
C PHE A 248 -24.23 17.39 -8.29
N PRO A 249 -25.52 17.62 -8.01
CA PRO A 249 -25.95 18.76 -7.22
C PRO A 249 -25.42 18.65 -5.79
N GLY A 250 -25.26 19.79 -5.14
CA GLY A 250 -24.83 19.89 -3.75
C GLY A 250 -23.34 19.77 -3.52
N LEU A 251 -22.96 19.70 -2.24
CA LEU A 251 -21.61 19.57 -1.77
C LEU A 251 -21.23 18.08 -1.65
N ASN A 252 -20.44 17.59 -2.59
CA ASN A 252 -20.05 16.19 -2.68
C ASN A 252 -18.69 15.96 -2.02
N ILE A 253 -18.66 15.28 -0.87
CA ILE A 253 -17.44 15.01 -0.11
C ILE A 253 -17.18 13.50 0.01
N LEU A 254 -15.94 13.10 -0.29
CA LEU A 254 -15.41 11.78 0.07
C LEU A 254 -14.39 11.95 1.20
N TYR A 255 -14.75 11.53 2.40
CA TYR A 255 -13.80 11.42 3.51
C TYR A 255 -13.04 10.09 3.40
N ALA A 256 -11.72 10.16 3.18
CA ALA A 256 -10.84 8.99 3.13
C ALA A 256 -10.07 8.86 4.44
N SER A 257 -10.38 7.82 5.23
CA SER A 257 -9.76 7.58 6.54
C SER A 257 -8.31 7.09 6.45
N THR A 258 -7.63 7.11 7.58
CA THR A 258 -6.28 6.54 7.77
C THR A 258 -6.23 5.77 9.08
N VAL A 259 -5.43 4.71 9.13
CA VAL A 259 -5.34 3.76 10.28
C VAL A 259 -4.83 4.36 11.59
N ASP A 260 -4.33 5.58 11.57
CA ASP A 260 -3.67 6.19 12.72
C ASP A 260 -4.62 6.94 13.64
N PHE A 261 -5.88 7.11 13.21
CA PHE A 261 -6.92 7.72 14.01
C PHE A 261 -7.96 6.67 14.40
N LYS A 262 -8.31 6.63 15.70
CA LYS A 262 -9.45 5.84 16.16
C LYS A 262 -10.74 6.59 15.81
N GLY A 263 -11.31 6.32 14.62
CA GLY A 263 -12.52 6.96 14.12
C GLY A 263 -12.28 8.16 13.22
N VAL A 264 -13.23 9.07 13.18
CA VAL A 264 -13.21 10.26 12.32
C VAL A 264 -12.27 11.32 12.89
N HIS A 265 -11.47 11.95 12.04
CA HIS A 265 -10.52 12.99 12.43
C HIS A 265 -11.23 14.20 13.08
N PRO A 266 -10.68 14.79 14.17
CA PRO A 266 -11.33 15.88 14.91
C PRO A 266 -11.70 17.11 14.05
N VAL A 267 -10.84 17.51 13.11
CA VAL A 267 -11.14 18.63 12.19
C VAL A 267 -12.36 18.33 11.34
N PHE A 268 -12.51 17.08 10.87
CA PHE A 268 -13.69 16.68 10.10
C PHE A 268 -14.94 16.60 10.97
N LEU A 269 -14.83 16.12 12.21
CA LEU A 269 -15.94 16.10 13.16
C LEU A 269 -16.45 17.52 13.47
N LYS A 270 -15.54 18.48 13.68
CA LYS A 270 -15.88 19.89 13.89
C LYS A 270 -16.65 20.47 12.69
N PHE A 271 -16.21 20.17 11.49
CA PHE A 271 -16.95 20.56 10.27
C PHE A 271 -18.37 19.97 10.26
N LEU A 272 -18.53 18.68 10.58
CA LEU A 272 -19.85 18.03 10.59
C LEU A 272 -20.79 18.61 11.65
N GLU A 273 -20.28 19.11 12.77
CA GLU A 273 -21.10 19.80 13.81
C GLU A 273 -21.74 21.09 13.28
N ASN A 274 -21.06 21.79 12.39
CA ASN A 274 -21.51 23.04 11.79
C ASN A 274 -22.22 22.83 10.44
N ALA A 275 -22.05 21.68 9.82
CA ALA A 275 -22.57 21.37 8.48
C ALA A 275 -24.10 21.15 8.51
N LYS A 276 -24.85 22.24 8.65
CA LYS A 276 -26.33 22.23 8.51
C LYS A 276 -26.76 22.30 7.03
N ASN A 277 -25.90 21.88 6.10
CA ASN A 277 -26.22 21.94 4.68
C ASN A 277 -27.04 20.71 4.27
N PRO A 278 -28.34 20.89 3.89
CA PRO A 278 -29.19 19.79 3.45
C PRO A 278 -28.68 19.12 2.17
N ASP A 279 -27.82 19.80 1.41
CA ASP A 279 -27.29 19.33 0.14
C ASP A 279 -25.91 18.67 0.29
N LEU A 280 -25.48 18.32 1.52
CA LEU A 280 -24.25 17.60 1.78
C LEU A 280 -24.38 16.11 1.42
N ASN A 281 -23.68 15.68 0.39
CA ASN A 281 -23.54 14.29 -0.01
C ASN A 281 -22.21 13.74 0.53
N LEU A 282 -22.26 13.06 1.67
CA LEU A 282 -21.08 12.53 2.34
C LEU A 282 -20.87 11.05 2.03
N GLN A 283 -19.72 10.73 1.51
CA GLN A 283 -19.21 9.36 1.38
C GLN A 283 -18.03 9.16 2.34
N VAL A 284 -17.93 7.99 2.97
CA VAL A 284 -16.82 7.63 3.85
C VAL A 284 -16.10 6.40 3.30
N ARG A 285 -14.84 6.55 2.95
CA ARG A 285 -13.97 5.46 2.51
C ARG A 285 -13.02 5.07 3.63
N LEU A 286 -13.26 3.93 4.24
CA LEU A 286 -12.35 3.39 5.24
C LEU A 286 -11.09 2.84 4.60
N HIS A 287 -9.95 3.06 5.28
CA HIS A 287 -8.71 2.39 4.90
C HIS A 287 -8.92 0.86 4.93
N PRO A 288 -8.31 0.06 4.03
CA PRO A 288 -8.55 -1.39 3.96
C PRO A 288 -8.35 -2.15 5.28
N ARG A 289 -7.47 -1.66 6.16
CA ARG A 289 -7.24 -2.24 7.50
C ARG A 289 -8.30 -1.87 8.53
N GLU A 290 -9.12 -0.87 8.26
CA GLU A 290 -10.20 -0.36 9.14
C GLU A 290 -11.57 -0.91 8.77
N ARG A 291 -11.67 -1.71 7.72
CA ARG A 291 -12.94 -2.30 7.28
C ARG A 291 -13.35 -3.47 8.17
N THR A 292 -13.62 -3.18 9.44
CA THR A 292 -14.18 -4.12 10.40
C THR A 292 -15.52 -3.59 10.93
N PRO A 293 -16.44 -4.46 11.36
CA PRO A 293 -17.73 -4.03 11.91
C PRO A 293 -17.60 -3.01 13.05
N GLU A 294 -16.63 -3.21 13.92
CA GLU A 294 -16.41 -2.36 15.11
C GLU A 294 -15.98 -0.94 14.70
N ILE A 295 -15.14 -0.82 13.67
CA ILE A 295 -14.70 0.48 13.14
C ILE A 295 -15.83 1.14 12.37
N GLU A 296 -16.57 0.39 11.55
CA GLU A 296 -17.75 0.92 10.85
C GLU A 296 -18.80 1.44 11.84
N GLU A 297 -19.05 0.72 12.94
CA GLU A 297 -19.96 1.16 14.00
C GLU A 297 -19.48 2.44 14.67
N LEU A 298 -18.17 2.55 14.97
CA LEU A 298 -17.58 3.75 15.55
C LEU A 298 -17.78 4.97 14.66
N PHE A 299 -17.46 4.85 13.35
CA PHE A 299 -17.68 5.93 12.37
C PHE A 299 -19.16 6.32 12.29
N THR A 300 -20.05 5.33 12.22
CA THR A 300 -21.50 5.53 12.17
C THR A 300 -21.99 6.33 13.40
N LYS A 301 -21.57 5.93 14.59
CA LYS A 301 -21.93 6.63 15.84
C LYS A 301 -21.40 8.07 15.85
N GLN A 302 -20.16 8.29 15.45
CA GLN A 302 -19.54 9.62 15.47
C GLN A 302 -20.17 10.58 14.46
N ILE A 303 -20.57 10.12 13.27
CA ILE A 303 -21.16 10.97 12.24
C ILE A 303 -22.67 11.21 12.52
N ASN A 304 -23.42 10.15 12.83
CA ASN A 304 -24.85 10.25 13.09
C ASN A 304 -25.17 11.10 14.33
N SER A 305 -24.29 11.11 15.37
CA SER A 305 -24.47 11.98 16.54
C SER A 305 -24.42 13.48 16.19
N ARG A 306 -24.02 13.84 14.98
CA ARG A 306 -23.97 15.20 14.43
C ARG A 306 -25.14 15.49 13.47
N GLY A 307 -26.07 14.55 13.32
CA GLY A 307 -27.25 14.70 12.48
C GLY A 307 -26.94 14.62 10.97
N VAL A 308 -25.76 14.16 10.58
CA VAL A 308 -25.35 14.04 9.18
C VAL A 308 -25.58 12.62 8.68
N GLN A 309 -26.24 12.51 7.52
CA GLN A 309 -26.36 11.24 6.81
C GLN A 309 -25.13 11.00 5.92
N PHE A 310 -24.72 9.74 5.78
CA PHE A 310 -23.59 9.36 4.95
C PHE A 310 -23.75 7.94 4.41
N VAL A 311 -22.93 7.60 3.42
CA VAL A 311 -22.81 6.23 2.92
C VAL A 311 -21.35 5.78 2.99
N PHE A 312 -21.11 4.51 3.36
CA PHE A 312 -19.79 3.95 3.23
C PHE A 312 -19.49 3.68 1.76
N ASP A 313 -18.42 4.28 1.26
CA ASP A 313 -17.87 3.89 -0.02
C ASP A 313 -17.14 2.56 0.12
N ARG A 314 -17.88 1.49 -0.14
CA ARG A 314 -17.40 0.11 -0.14
C ARG A 314 -16.85 -0.31 -1.50
N THR A 315 -16.82 0.61 -2.45
CA THR A 315 -16.27 0.31 -3.76
C THR A 315 -14.79 -0.03 -3.62
N LYS A 316 -14.33 -0.94 -4.45
CA LYS A 316 -12.92 -1.32 -4.55
C LYS A 316 -12.20 -0.52 -5.61
N ASN A 317 -12.96 0.34 -6.26
CA ASN A 317 -12.52 1.12 -7.38
C ASN A 317 -11.50 2.17 -6.92
N TRP A 318 -10.60 2.49 -7.81
CA TRP A 318 -9.72 3.63 -7.63
C TRP A 318 -10.56 4.91 -7.54
N ILE A 319 -10.03 5.95 -6.90
CA ILE A 319 -10.70 7.26 -6.88
C ILE A 319 -10.92 7.77 -8.31
N SER A 320 -10.02 7.44 -9.24
CA SER A 320 -10.13 7.73 -10.67
C SER A 320 -11.42 7.23 -11.33
N GLU A 321 -12.01 6.15 -10.81
CA GLU A 321 -13.26 5.57 -11.31
C GLU A 321 -14.51 6.24 -10.73
N ASN A 322 -14.35 7.22 -9.81
CA ASN A 322 -15.48 7.94 -9.26
C ASN A 322 -16.19 8.74 -10.36
N GLN A 323 -17.52 8.66 -10.36
CA GLN A 323 -18.36 9.28 -11.39
C GLN A 323 -18.76 10.72 -11.06
N ILE A 324 -18.45 11.23 -9.87
CA ILE A 324 -18.79 12.58 -9.44
C ILE A 324 -17.66 13.52 -9.85
N GLU A 325 -17.95 14.46 -10.73
CA GLU A 325 -16.96 15.42 -11.25
C GLU A 325 -16.55 16.46 -10.19
N ASN A 326 -17.52 17.01 -9.47
CA ASN A 326 -17.32 17.98 -8.40
C ASN A 326 -17.09 17.34 -7.02
N LEU A 327 -16.42 16.18 -6.99
CA LEU A 327 -16.06 15.52 -5.76
C LEU A 327 -14.90 16.23 -5.07
N ILE A 328 -15.05 16.50 -3.79
CA ILE A 328 -13.98 16.98 -2.92
C ILE A 328 -13.50 15.83 -2.04
N VAL A 329 -12.24 15.49 -2.12
CA VAL A 329 -11.64 14.43 -1.31
C VAL A 329 -10.97 15.04 -0.08
N VAL A 330 -11.44 14.66 1.10
CA VAL A 330 -10.90 15.11 2.39
C VAL A 330 -10.20 13.95 3.07
N SER A 331 -8.95 14.13 3.48
CA SER A 331 -8.23 13.06 4.17
C SER A 331 -7.16 13.63 5.14
N PRO A 332 -6.91 12.95 6.26
CA PRO A 332 -5.78 13.30 7.13
C PRO A 332 -4.43 13.15 6.41
N TRP A 333 -4.10 11.94 5.93
CA TRP A 333 -2.82 11.66 5.24
C TRP A 333 -2.79 10.33 4.47
N SER A 334 -3.91 9.91 3.90
CA SER A 334 -4.01 8.71 3.06
C SER A 334 -3.38 8.93 1.67
N SER A 335 -2.89 7.86 1.05
CA SER A 335 -2.48 7.88 -0.37
C SER A 335 -3.62 8.23 -1.33
N SER A 336 -4.85 8.23 -0.85
CA SER A 336 -6.01 8.76 -1.56
C SER A 336 -5.86 10.25 -1.93
N ILE A 337 -5.04 11.01 -1.19
CA ILE A 337 -4.68 12.41 -1.49
C ILE A 337 -3.97 12.49 -2.86
N GLU A 338 -2.91 11.68 -3.02
CA GLU A 338 -2.15 11.62 -4.29
C GLU A 338 -3.03 11.11 -5.44
N ASP A 339 -3.79 10.03 -5.19
CA ASP A 339 -4.70 9.45 -6.19
C ASP A 339 -5.78 10.45 -6.63
N SER A 340 -6.33 11.27 -5.73
CA SER A 340 -7.35 12.26 -6.06
C SER A 340 -6.76 13.45 -6.81
N TYR A 341 -5.62 13.96 -6.37
CA TYR A 341 -4.91 15.07 -7.03
C TYR A 341 -4.54 14.71 -8.48
N ASP A 342 -3.91 13.54 -8.69
CA ASP A 342 -3.49 13.05 -10.01
C ASP A 342 -4.68 12.88 -10.97
N ASN A 343 -5.87 12.65 -10.43
CA ASN A 343 -7.09 12.51 -11.20
C ASN A 343 -7.90 13.79 -11.30
N GLY A 344 -7.36 14.92 -10.86
CA GLY A 344 -7.94 16.25 -11.01
C GLY A 344 -9.09 16.58 -10.07
N PHE A 345 -9.30 15.80 -9.01
CA PHE A 345 -10.26 16.13 -7.95
C PHE A 345 -9.68 17.19 -7.01
N THR A 346 -10.54 18.02 -6.47
CA THR A 346 -10.18 18.89 -5.37
C THR A 346 -9.90 18.04 -4.12
N THR A 347 -8.76 18.32 -3.49
CA THR A 347 -8.27 17.52 -2.37
C THR A 347 -7.94 18.41 -1.17
N ILE A 348 -8.37 18.03 0.02
CA ILE A 348 -8.10 18.77 1.25
C ILE A 348 -7.43 17.86 2.27
N ILE A 349 -6.25 18.26 2.70
CA ILE A 349 -5.47 17.62 3.74
C ILE A 349 -5.81 18.30 5.07
N ILE A 350 -6.22 17.52 6.09
CA ILE A 350 -6.70 18.07 7.36
C ILE A 350 -5.80 17.77 8.55
N ASP A 351 -4.65 17.13 8.35
CA ASP A 351 -3.72 16.75 9.40
C ASP A 351 -2.31 17.29 9.13
N PRO A 352 -1.58 17.80 10.16
CA PRO A 352 -0.22 18.28 10.00
C PRO A 352 0.77 17.25 9.43
N ALA A 353 0.62 15.96 9.78
CA ALA A 353 1.44 14.90 9.21
C ALA A 353 1.16 14.74 7.70
N GLY A 354 -0.10 14.87 7.30
CA GLY A 354 -0.50 14.91 5.89
C GLY A 354 0.09 16.12 5.16
N LYS A 355 0.05 17.31 5.78
CA LYS A 355 0.70 18.52 5.23
C LYS A 355 2.18 18.29 4.94
N GLN A 356 2.91 17.72 5.90
CA GLN A 356 4.33 17.42 5.73
C GLN A 356 4.57 16.39 4.61
N ARG A 357 3.80 15.30 4.62
CA ARG A 357 3.96 14.20 3.67
C ARG A 357 3.66 14.61 2.23
N PHE A 358 2.61 15.38 2.02
CA PHE A 358 2.11 15.78 0.71
C PHE A 358 2.39 17.25 0.39
N ALA A 359 3.39 17.86 1.04
CA ALA A 359 3.75 19.26 0.82
C ALA A 359 3.99 19.61 -0.66
N HIS A 360 4.48 18.64 -1.44
CA HIS A 360 4.73 18.78 -2.87
C HIS A 360 3.45 18.83 -3.73
N LEU A 361 2.28 18.50 -3.19
CA LEU A 361 1.00 18.57 -3.89
C LEU A 361 0.22 19.82 -3.54
N ILE A 362 0.54 20.48 -2.42
CA ILE A 362 -0.19 21.65 -1.94
C ILE A 362 0.09 22.83 -2.87
N ASP A 363 -0.91 23.24 -3.64
CA ASP A 363 -0.81 24.26 -4.69
C ASP A 363 -1.87 25.38 -4.58
N ASP A 364 -2.74 25.32 -3.56
CA ASP A 364 -3.86 26.23 -3.32
C ASP A 364 -4.85 26.39 -4.51
N LYS A 365 -4.80 25.46 -5.47
CA LYS A 365 -5.73 25.37 -6.60
C LYS A 365 -6.56 24.11 -6.55
N LYS A 366 -5.90 22.96 -6.37
CA LYS A 366 -6.54 21.64 -6.33
C LYS A 366 -6.22 20.85 -5.05
N CYS A 367 -5.10 21.16 -4.40
CA CYS A 367 -4.73 20.51 -3.15
C CYS A 367 -4.47 21.55 -2.06
N PHE A 368 -5.28 21.50 -1.02
CA PHE A 368 -5.27 22.44 0.10
C PHE A 368 -4.86 21.75 1.38
N TYR A 369 -4.22 22.52 2.28
CA TYR A 369 -4.13 22.12 3.68
C TYR A 369 -5.03 23.02 4.52
N SER A 370 -5.87 22.42 5.38
CA SER A 370 -6.80 23.17 6.22
C SER A 370 -6.96 22.56 7.61
N GLN A 371 -6.99 23.43 8.61
CA GLN A 371 -7.45 23.17 9.98
C GLN A 371 -8.87 23.74 10.22
N ASP A 372 -9.35 24.57 9.29
CA ASP A 372 -10.73 25.05 9.23
C ASP A 372 -11.35 24.65 7.87
N LEU A 373 -12.01 23.49 7.91
CA LEU A 373 -12.57 22.89 6.71
C LEU A 373 -13.75 23.69 6.17
N GLU A 374 -14.53 24.35 7.02
CA GLU A 374 -15.68 25.15 6.64
C GLU A 374 -15.27 26.38 5.81
N GLU A 375 -14.27 27.12 6.30
CA GLU A 375 -13.70 28.25 5.60
C GLU A 375 -13.13 27.85 4.24
N THR A 376 -12.35 26.76 4.21
CA THR A 376 -11.71 26.28 2.98
C THR A 376 -12.74 25.83 1.95
N LEU A 377 -13.78 25.09 2.35
CA LEU A 377 -14.86 24.67 1.46
C LEU A 377 -15.65 25.87 0.93
N SER A 378 -15.94 26.85 1.78
CA SER A 378 -16.63 28.08 1.36
C SER A 378 -15.85 28.85 0.28
N ARG A 379 -14.52 28.90 0.39
CA ARG A 379 -13.64 29.49 -0.64
C ARG A 379 -13.70 28.72 -1.94
N ILE A 380 -13.50 27.38 -1.87
CA ILE A 380 -13.51 26.51 -3.06
C ILE A 380 -14.84 26.62 -3.83
N VAL A 381 -15.97 26.60 -3.12
CA VAL A 381 -17.29 26.69 -3.75
C VAL A 381 -17.50 28.04 -4.42
N LYS A 382 -17.06 29.15 -3.80
CA LYS A 382 -17.12 30.49 -4.42
C LYS A 382 -16.30 30.58 -5.70
N ASP A 383 -15.08 30.04 -5.70
CA ASP A 383 -14.20 30.06 -6.86
C ASP A 383 -14.75 29.23 -8.03
N GLN A 384 -15.48 28.14 -7.74
CA GLN A 384 -16.13 27.31 -8.78
C GLN A 384 -17.37 27.98 -9.42
N VAL A 385 -18.00 28.92 -8.73
CA VAL A 385 -19.18 29.66 -9.27
C VAL A 385 -18.75 30.84 -10.15
N THR A 386 -17.51 31.31 -9.98
CA THR A 386 -16.97 32.48 -10.70
C THR A 386 -16.19 32.12 -11.95
N THR A 387 -15.93 30.86 -12.20
CA THR A 387 -15.30 30.31 -13.42
C THR A 387 -16.32 29.61 -14.30
#